data_cc98cc15f07857c46bcbb4cbde69f0f4
#
_entry.id   cc98cc15f07857c46bcbb4cbde69f0f4
#
_cell.length_a   1.000
_cell.length_b   1.000
_cell.length_c   1.000
_cell.angle_alpha   90.00
_cell.angle_beta   90.00
_cell.angle_gamma   90.00
#
_symmetry.space_group_name_H-M   'P 1'
#
loop_
_entity.id
_entity.type
_entity.pdbx_description
1 polymer ?
#
loop_
_entity_poly.entity_id
_entity_poly.type
_entity_poly.pdbx_seq_one_letter_code
_entity_poly.pdbx_strand_id
1 'polypeptide(L)'
;MKKTLIYILLLGLPLTGNQYITAQELSYQQKINLLDQQNQALGFDSDLKLSDAESVLDKKLFQLRKEFLTETEKQKIPLYNSSFNQIKPLIENSKLFNIIQSMPKGGLLHTHSGGITDAKWIIETARKYKESYIYVQKDNDQYIFGQMAFFAKGLVPAGFVNLDEKLSADPGFEKQLQELLILKRDQLCNYTDYWIEFEKRFKRTGSLLSYRPFFKAYYLKGFQDLIKDNVQHVEIRFIFDQLYDFEHGKYSLNTSITDLQDILKEIHKTAPQFTLKLIYSSFKFLDPKDVDQQLEAAFQLKKEFPDMITGFDLVADEAAGNSIYSFRESWMKLNDLSKKYGVDMPLFLHAGESNSVFNKNVVDLALLNNKRIGHGLNLIYFPKTLELIKKQNKLVEVSPISNQILGYVSDMRNHPARVLLSNGVQCSINSDDPGVYGYEGLGYDFWFAFVYWELDIKALKKLVYNSINYSSLNEKEKKEAILYLDKQWTDFVTKMNQKLS
;
A
#
# COMPACT_ATOMS: atom_id res chain seq x y z
N MET A 1 42.18 -39.84 12.67
CA MET A 1 41.95 -38.53 12.07
C MET A 1 40.91 -38.69 10.94
N LYS A 2 39.65 -38.41 11.18
CA LYS A 2 38.56 -38.47 10.18
C LYS A 2 38.56 -37.17 9.39
N LYS A 3 38.88 -37.27 8.08
CA LYS A 3 38.72 -36.13 7.15
C LYS A 3 37.25 -35.95 6.86
N THR A 4 36.67 -34.87 7.33
CA THR A 4 35.31 -34.47 6.96
C THR A 4 35.35 -33.83 5.59
N LEU A 5 34.82 -34.51 4.59
CA LEU A 5 34.63 -33.99 3.24
C LEU A 5 33.44 -33.03 3.27
N ILE A 6 33.69 -31.76 3.08
CA ILE A 6 32.62 -30.75 2.84
C ILE A 6 32.39 -30.71 1.33
N TYR A 7 31.27 -31.26 0.85
CA TYR A 7 30.83 -31.12 -0.53
C TYR A 7 30.31 -29.69 -0.77
N ILE A 8 31.05 -28.90 -1.53
CA ILE A 8 30.54 -27.65 -2.12
C ILE A 8 29.84 -28.06 -3.42
N LEU A 9 28.51 -28.05 -3.43
CA LEU A 9 27.71 -28.20 -4.64
C LEU A 9 27.88 -26.94 -5.51
N LEU A 10 28.75 -27.02 -6.52
CA LEU A 10 28.77 -26.10 -7.66
C LEU A 10 27.58 -26.43 -8.56
N LEU A 11 26.56 -25.61 -8.57
CA LEU A 11 25.41 -25.71 -9.48
C LEU A 11 25.82 -25.30 -10.91
N GLY A 12 25.83 -26.26 -11.80
CA GLY A 12 25.41 -26.11 -13.19
C GLY A 12 26.38 -25.54 -14.21
N LEU A 13 27.55 -26.17 -14.42
CA LEU A 13 28.24 -26.15 -15.74
C LEU A 13 28.65 -27.59 -16.14
N PRO A 14 28.39 -28.04 -17.39
CA PRO A 14 28.83 -29.35 -17.83
C PRO A 14 30.35 -29.34 -17.99
N LEU A 15 31.06 -30.06 -17.13
CA LEU A 15 32.51 -30.31 -17.26
C LEU A 15 32.71 -31.43 -18.26
N THR A 16 33.14 -31.09 -19.47
CA THR A 16 33.80 -32.00 -20.38
C THR A 16 35.31 -31.89 -20.18
N GLY A 17 35.91 -32.90 -19.62
CA GLY A 17 37.36 -33.00 -19.50
C GLY A 17 37.84 -33.32 -18.08
N ASN A 18 38.54 -34.48 -17.94
CA ASN A 18 39.23 -34.94 -16.72
C ASN A 18 40.33 -33.94 -16.30
N GLN A 19 39.98 -32.91 -15.54
CA GLN A 19 40.94 -32.16 -14.75
C GLN A 19 40.58 -32.34 -13.27
N TYR A 20 41.36 -33.13 -12.56
CA TYR A 20 41.38 -33.14 -11.09
C TYR A 20 41.91 -31.79 -10.64
N ILE A 21 41.02 -30.83 -10.39
CA ILE A 21 41.37 -29.62 -9.68
C ILE A 21 41.56 -30.04 -8.22
N THR A 22 42.80 -30.01 -7.73
CA THR A 22 43.09 -30.08 -6.30
C THR A 22 42.38 -28.90 -5.66
N ALA A 23 41.31 -29.16 -4.90
CA ALA A 23 40.55 -28.12 -4.21
C ALA A 23 41.49 -27.44 -3.19
N GLN A 24 42.03 -26.30 -3.57
CA GLN A 24 42.78 -25.46 -2.67
C GLN A 24 41.84 -25.03 -1.55
N GLU A 25 42.19 -25.28 -0.31
CA GLU A 25 41.37 -24.93 0.83
C GLU A 25 41.26 -23.38 0.94
N LEU A 26 40.04 -22.86 0.73
CA LEU A 26 39.80 -21.40 0.80
C LEU A 26 40.17 -20.86 2.18
N SER A 27 40.86 -19.73 2.22
CA SER A 27 41.09 -18.98 3.46
C SER A 27 39.77 -18.56 4.11
N TYR A 28 39.79 -18.27 5.41
CA TYR A 28 38.60 -17.82 6.14
C TYR A 28 37.96 -16.56 5.47
N GLN A 29 38.79 -15.60 5.04
CA GLN A 29 38.31 -14.41 4.35
C GLN A 29 37.67 -14.73 2.99
N GLN A 30 38.20 -15.65 2.24
CA GLN A 30 37.61 -16.12 0.96
C GLN A 30 36.25 -16.79 1.19
N LYS A 31 36.09 -17.56 2.27
CA LYS A 31 34.82 -18.19 2.66
C LYS A 31 33.76 -17.13 3.02
N ILE A 32 34.12 -16.11 3.79
CA ILE A 32 33.24 -14.97 4.10
C ILE A 32 32.80 -14.27 2.82
N ASN A 33 33.74 -13.88 1.98
CA ASN A 33 33.44 -13.16 0.73
C ASN A 33 32.51 -13.99 -0.19
N LEU A 34 32.71 -15.31 -0.25
CA LEU A 34 31.84 -16.19 -1.03
C LEU A 34 30.42 -16.24 -0.48
N LEU A 35 30.24 -16.35 0.85
CA LEU A 35 28.93 -16.34 1.49
C LEU A 35 28.23 -15.00 1.30
N ASP A 36 28.96 -13.89 1.42
CA ASP A 36 28.42 -12.55 1.21
C ASP A 36 27.94 -12.38 -0.25
N GLN A 37 28.72 -12.84 -1.22
CA GLN A 37 28.31 -12.84 -2.63
C GLN A 37 27.07 -13.71 -2.87
N GLN A 38 26.98 -14.89 -2.25
CA GLN A 38 25.80 -15.75 -2.36
C GLN A 38 24.56 -15.10 -1.72
N ASN A 39 24.71 -14.48 -0.56
CA ASN A 39 23.61 -13.74 0.09
C ASN A 39 23.13 -12.57 -0.79
N GLN A 40 24.06 -11.78 -1.34
CA GLN A 40 23.71 -10.68 -2.25
C GLN A 40 23.03 -11.17 -3.53
N ALA A 41 23.46 -12.31 -4.08
CA ALA A 41 22.84 -12.91 -5.26
C ALA A 41 21.41 -13.42 -5.02
N LEU A 42 21.04 -13.71 -3.77
CA LEU A 42 19.67 -14.09 -3.39
C LEU A 42 18.74 -12.89 -3.25
N GLY A 43 19.26 -11.70 -2.98
CA GLY A 43 18.47 -10.49 -2.74
C GLY A 43 17.53 -10.13 -3.91
N PHE A 44 16.41 -9.52 -3.61
CA PHE A 44 15.37 -9.16 -4.59
C PHE A 44 15.85 -8.14 -5.65
N ASP A 45 16.91 -7.42 -5.37
CA ASP A 45 17.55 -6.38 -6.19
C ASP A 45 18.86 -6.83 -6.85
N SER A 46 19.18 -8.13 -6.80
CA SER A 46 20.44 -8.69 -7.28
C SER A 46 20.69 -8.46 -8.80
N ASP A 47 19.64 -8.28 -9.57
CA ASP A 47 19.65 -8.01 -11.01
C ASP A 47 19.94 -6.54 -11.36
N LEU A 48 19.97 -5.62 -10.38
CA LEU A 48 20.14 -4.20 -10.59
C LEU A 48 21.58 -3.76 -10.26
N LYS A 49 22.13 -2.86 -11.10
CA LYS A 49 23.43 -2.22 -10.87
C LYS A 49 23.24 -0.71 -10.78
N LEU A 50 23.92 -0.09 -9.83
CA LEU A 50 23.96 1.37 -9.71
C LEU A 50 24.95 1.96 -10.71
N SER A 51 24.60 3.14 -11.26
CA SER A 51 25.54 4.02 -11.94
C SER A 51 26.49 4.69 -10.94
N ASP A 52 27.55 5.33 -11.44
CA ASP A 52 28.49 6.07 -10.58
C ASP A 52 27.80 7.19 -9.83
N ALA A 53 26.89 7.92 -10.48
CA ALA A 53 26.13 8.99 -9.85
C ALA A 53 25.19 8.48 -8.73
N GLU A 54 24.54 7.34 -8.93
CA GLU A 54 23.73 6.68 -7.89
C GLU A 54 24.59 6.19 -6.73
N SER A 55 25.76 5.64 -7.02
CA SER A 55 26.71 5.18 -5.99
C SER A 55 27.25 6.33 -5.14
N VAL A 56 27.43 7.52 -5.72
CA VAL A 56 27.78 8.75 -4.98
C VAL A 56 26.63 9.17 -4.08
N LEU A 57 25.39 9.18 -4.58
CA LEU A 57 24.22 9.53 -3.80
C LEU A 57 23.98 8.54 -2.66
N ASP A 58 24.17 7.25 -2.90
CA ASP A 58 24.02 6.19 -1.91
C ASP A 58 24.91 6.44 -0.68
N LYS A 59 26.18 6.75 -0.90
CA LYS A 59 27.13 7.07 0.19
C LYS A 59 26.66 8.27 1.01
N LYS A 60 26.13 9.31 0.34
CA LYS A 60 25.60 10.50 1.03
C LYS A 60 24.35 10.19 1.83
N LEU A 61 23.45 9.40 1.29
CA LEU A 61 22.23 8.95 1.98
C LEU A 61 22.55 8.06 3.19
N PHE A 62 23.50 7.14 3.04
CA PHE A 62 24.00 6.34 4.17
C PHE A 62 24.54 7.23 5.30
N GLN A 63 25.35 8.24 4.97
CA GLN A 63 25.90 9.16 5.96
C GLN A 63 24.79 9.97 6.66
N LEU A 64 23.82 10.50 5.91
CA LEU A 64 22.66 11.23 6.47
C LEU A 64 21.80 10.35 7.39
N ARG A 65 21.58 9.08 7.01
CA ARG A 65 20.90 8.12 7.89
C ARG A 65 21.66 7.89 9.18
N LYS A 66 22.98 7.68 9.10
CA LYS A 66 23.84 7.52 10.28
C LYS A 66 23.80 8.74 11.19
N GLU A 67 23.85 9.94 10.62
CA GLU A 67 23.74 11.20 11.38
C GLU A 67 22.37 11.31 12.08
N PHE A 68 21.28 11.03 11.38
CA PHE A 68 19.94 11.02 11.94
C PHE A 68 19.82 10.03 13.12
N LEU A 69 20.27 8.79 12.95
CA LEU A 69 20.23 7.77 14.00
C LEU A 69 21.10 8.16 15.20
N THR A 70 22.31 8.69 14.97
CA THR A 70 23.20 9.17 16.02
C THR A 70 22.58 10.33 16.82
N GLU A 71 21.90 11.25 16.13
CA GLU A 71 21.26 12.39 16.79
C GLU A 71 20.06 11.97 17.61
N THR A 72 19.22 11.05 17.10
CA THR A 72 18.10 10.50 17.87
C THR A 72 18.56 9.74 19.12
N GLU A 73 19.67 9.03 19.02
CA GLU A 73 20.28 8.34 20.16
C GLU A 73 20.81 9.32 21.22
N LYS A 74 21.54 10.37 20.80
CA LYS A 74 22.02 11.43 21.72
C LYS A 74 20.86 12.12 22.43
N GLN A 75 19.77 12.39 21.74
CA GLN A 75 18.56 12.99 22.30
C GLN A 75 17.73 12.01 23.13
N LYS A 76 18.13 10.74 23.21
CA LYS A 76 17.42 9.65 23.90
C LYS A 76 15.98 9.48 23.41
N ILE A 77 15.74 9.71 22.11
CA ILE A 77 14.44 9.49 21.49
C ILE A 77 14.27 7.97 21.32
N PRO A 78 13.19 7.37 21.84
CA PRO A 78 12.96 5.92 21.73
C PRO A 78 12.44 5.54 20.33
N LEU A 79 13.22 5.86 19.29
CA LEU A 79 12.82 5.75 17.87
C LEU A 79 12.20 4.39 17.53
N TYR A 80 12.77 3.30 18.00
CA TYR A 80 12.35 1.94 17.66
C TYR A 80 11.12 1.45 18.44
N ASN A 81 10.81 2.11 19.57
CA ASN A 81 9.66 1.77 20.40
C ASN A 81 8.50 2.76 20.24
N SER A 82 8.66 3.74 19.35
CA SER A 82 7.65 4.75 19.09
C SER A 82 6.78 4.39 17.91
N SER A 83 5.50 4.72 18.01
CA SER A 83 4.59 4.62 16.88
C SER A 83 4.88 5.70 15.84
N PHE A 84 4.42 5.48 14.60
CA PHE A 84 4.52 6.46 13.51
C PHE A 84 4.01 7.85 13.95
N ASN A 85 2.83 7.90 14.57
CA ASN A 85 2.22 9.17 14.97
C ASN A 85 3.07 9.95 15.98
N GLN A 86 3.83 9.26 16.85
CA GLN A 86 4.73 9.89 17.83
C GLN A 86 5.99 10.46 17.17
N ILE A 87 6.53 9.77 16.16
CA ILE A 87 7.77 10.18 15.50
C ILE A 87 7.58 10.99 14.23
N LYS A 88 6.35 11.11 13.72
CA LYS A 88 6.04 11.87 12.51
C LYS A 88 6.64 13.28 12.50
N PRO A 89 6.53 14.10 13.58
CA PRO A 89 7.17 15.42 13.62
C PRO A 89 8.69 15.38 13.51
N LEU A 90 9.32 14.34 14.08
CA LEU A 90 10.77 14.14 13.98
C LEU A 90 11.18 13.80 12.54
N ILE A 91 10.41 12.95 11.87
CA ILE A 91 10.62 12.59 10.46
C ILE A 91 10.54 13.84 9.58
N GLU A 92 9.47 14.62 9.71
CA GLU A 92 9.20 15.82 8.92
C GLU A 92 10.29 16.88 9.03
N ASN A 93 10.90 17.01 10.20
CA ASN A 93 11.99 17.96 10.46
C ASN A 93 13.37 17.45 9.98
N SER A 94 13.45 16.22 9.47
CA SER A 94 14.73 15.66 9.03
C SER A 94 15.08 16.02 7.57
N LYS A 95 16.35 16.33 7.31
CA LYS A 95 16.86 16.49 5.95
C LYS A 95 16.64 15.22 5.11
N LEU A 96 16.75 14.07 5.75
CA LEU A 96 16.59 12.77 5.13
C LEU A 96 15.17 12.59 4.55
N PHE A 97 14.14 12.98 5.31
CA PHE A 97 12.77 12.89 4.84
C PHE A 97 12.52 13.77 3.61
N ASN A 98 13.03 14.99 3.59
CA ASN A 98 12.90 15.88 2.44
C ASN A 98 13.50 15.28 1.15
N ILE A 99 14.57 14.49 1.28
CA ILE A 99 15.18 13.80 0.14
C ILE A 99 14.30 12.63 -0.28
N ILE A 100 13.89 11.76 0.65
CA ILE A 100 13.01 10.61 0.36
C ILE A 100 11.66 11.08 -0.23
N GLN A 101 11.10 12.19 0.28
CA GLN A 101 9.88 12.77 -0.26
C GLN A 101 10.05 13.24 -1.70
N SER A 102 11.21 13.80 -2.07
CA SER A 102 11.50 14.24 -3.43
C SER A 102 11.84 13.10 -4.41
N MET A 103 12.04 11.90 -3.93
CA MET A 103 12.32 10.72 -4.75
C MET A 103 11.09 10.32 -5.57
N PRO A 104 11.23 9.94 -6.86
CA PRO A 104 10.13 9.30 -7.60
C PRO A 104 9.66 8.03 -6.88
N LYS A 105 8.34 7.84 -6.78
CA LYS A 105 7.73 6.71 -6.07
C LYS A 105 7.21 5.61 -7.00
N GLY A 106 7.16 5.89 -8.34
CA GLY A 106 6.55 4.97 -9.28
C GLY A 106 5.04 4.86 -9.08
N GLY A 107 4.55 3.70 -8.68
CA GLY A 107 3.14 3.42 -8.45
C GLY A 107 2.80 3.12 -6.99
N LEU A 108 1.61 3.52 -6.58
CA LEU A 108 0.93 3.08 -5.37
C LEU A 108 -0.06 1.98 -5.78
N LEU A 109 0.29 0.72 -5.51
CA LEU A 109 -0.48 -0.45 -5.96
C LEU A 109 -1.52 -0.93 -4.94
N HIS A 110 -1.46 -0.43 -3.71
CA HIS A 110 -2.33 -0.82 -2.61
C HIS A 110 -2.75 0.40 -1.79
N THR A 111 -3.95 0.89 -2.08
CA THR A 111 -4.65 1.88 -1.26
C THR A 111 -6.16 1.70 -1.40
N HIS A 112 -6.93 2.09 -0.38
CA HIS A 112 -8.38 1.93 -0.35
C HIS A 112 -9.12 3.23 -0.67
N SER A 113 -10.32 3.09 -1.24
CA SER A 113 -11.12 4.22 -1.73
C SER A 113 -11.44 5.29 -0.69
N GLY A 114 -11.53 4.93 0.59
CA GLY A 114 -11.85 5.86 1.68
C GLY A 114 -10.64 6.38 2.47
N GLY A 115 -9.41 5.93 2.14
CA GLY A 115 -8.20 6.16 2.95
C GLY A 115 -7.16 7.10 2.35
N ILE A 116 -7.42 7.76 1.21
CA ILE A 116 -6.39 8.49 0.43
C ILE A 116 -6.11 9.88 0.99
N THR A 117 -7.14 10.58 1.49
CA THR A 117 -7.09 12.02 1.82
C THR A 117 -7.11 12.25 3.31
N ASP A 118 -6.39 13.26 3.79
CA ASP A 118 -6.24 13.56 5.21
C ASP A 118 -7.52 14.04 5.90
N ALA A 119 -7.61 13.78 7.20
CA ALA A 119 -8.76 14.09 8.05
C ALA A 119 -9.07 15.60 8.11
N LYS A 120 -8.05 16.45 8.16
CA LYS A 120 -8.24 17.90 8.25
C LYS A 120 -8.92 18.43 7.00
N TRP A 121 -8.43 18.04 5.82
CA TRP A 121 -9.03 18.44 4.55
C TRP A 121 -10.49 17.94 4.42
N ILE A 122 -10.76 16.71 4.87
CA ILE A 122 -12.12 16.14 4.86
C ILE A 122 -13.07 17.04 5.68
N ILE A 123 -12.70 17.39 6.91
CA ILE A 123 -13.51 18.24 7.79
C ILE A 123 -13.68 19.64 7.19
N GLU A 124 -12.57 20.31 6.80
CA GLU A 124 -12.58 21.66 6.23
C GLU A 124 -13.37 21.74 4.92
N THR A 125 -13.42 20.65 4.15
CA THR A 125 -14.18 20.61 2.91
C THR A 125 -15.64 20.28 3.16
N ALA A 126 -15.95 19.33 4.03
CA ALA A 126 -17.32 18.97 4.37
C ALA A 126 -18.09 20.16 4.97
N ARG A 127 -17.44 20.93 5.86
CA ARG A 127 -18.10 22.11 6.49
C ARG A 127 -18.49 23.23 5.51
N LYS A 128 -17.96 23.26 4.29
CA LYS A 128 -18.33 24.26 3.26
C LYS A 128 -19.69 23.99 2.64
N TYR A 129 -20.21 22.77 2.78
CA TYR A 129 -21.55 22.41 2.31
C TYR A 129 -22.58 22.68 3.41
N LYS A 130 -23.61 23.45 3.08
CA LYS A 130 -24.70 23.81 4.04
C LYS A 130 -25.47 22.58 4.52
N GLU A 131 -25.50 21.54 3.69
CA GLU A 131 -26.18 20.26 3.91
C GLU A 131 -25.29 19.25 4.67
N SER A 132 -24.15 19.67 5.20
CA SER A 132 -23.23 18.83 5.97
C SER A 132 -23.65 18.80 7.44
N TYR A 133 -23.75 17.58 7.97
CA TYR A 133 -24.17 17.32 9.34
C TYR A 133 -23.24 16.32 10.01
N ILE A 134 -23.19 16.35 11.34
CA ILE A 134 -22.40 15.45 12.17
C ILE A 134 -23.25 14.88 13.31
N TYR A 135 -23.09 13.58 13.54
CA TYR A 135 -23.76 12.89 14.64
C TYR A 135 -23.02 13.15 15.95
N VAL A 136 -23.74 13.68 16.96
CA VAL A 136 -23.15 14.14 18.24
C VAL A 136 -23.66 13.38 19.46
N GLN A 137 -24.44 12.31 19.27
CA GLN A 137 -24.92 11.45 20.35
C GLN A 137 -24.04 10.22 20.48
N LYS A 138 -24.27 9.43 21.55
CA LYS A 138 -23.62 8.15 21.80
C LYS A 138 -23.88 7.17 20.64
N ASP A 139 -22.88 6.33 20.35
CA ASP A 139 -22.97 5.26 19.35
C ASP A 139 -24.24 4.40 19.58
N ASN A 140 -24.90 4.07 18.48
CA ASN A 140 -26.02 3.15 18.40
C ASN A 140 -25.87 2.22 17.19
N ASP A 141 -26.82 1.34 16.93
CA ASP A 141 -26.76 0.35 15.84
C ASP A 141 -26.62 1.02 14.46
N GLN A 142 -27.15 2.24 14.29
CA GLN A 142 -27.19 2.92 12.99
C GLN A 142 -26.06 3.94 12.84
N TYR A 143 -25.79 4.75 13.88
CA TYR A 143 -24.86 5.88 13.82
C TYR A 143 -23.83 5.84 14.94
N ILE A 144 -22.65 6.39 14.65
CA ILE A 144 -21.56 6.53 15.62
C ILE A 144 -21.20 8.00 15.84
N PHE A 145 -20.74 8.34 17.03
CA PHE A 145 -20.27 9.67 17.37
C PHE A 145 -19.18 10.15 16.38
N GLY A 146 -19.36 11.38 15.88
CA GLY A 146 -18.46 11.96 14.89
C GLY A 146 -18.71 11.53 13.45
N GLN A 147 -19.76 10.74 13.16
CA GLN A 147 -20.13 10.37 11.79
C GLN A 147 -20.67 11.59 11.04
N MET A 148 -20.08 11.88 9.90
CA MET A 148 -20.48 12.98 9.01
C MET A 148 -21.32 12.46 7.84
N ALA A 149 -22.32 13.25 7.43
CA ALA A 149 -23.18 12.93 6.29
C ALA A 149 -23.79 14.18 5.69
N PHE A 150 -24.29 14.07 4.46
CA PHE A 150 -25.09 15.13 3.82
C PHE A 150 -26.56 14.75 3.84
N PHE A 151 -27.43 15.69 4.26
CA PHE A 151 -28.87 15.51 4.28
C PHE A 151 -29.58 16.69 3.64
N ALA A 152 -30.62 16.42 2.86
CA ALA A 152 -31.50 17.46 2.36
C ALA A 152 -32.25 18.12 3.50
N LYS A 153 -32.61 19.39 3.32
CA LYS A 153 -33.36 20.17 4.32
C LYS A 153 -34.66 19.45 4.71
N GLY A 154 -34.86 19.27 6.01
CA GLY A 154 -36.02 18.57 6.58
C GLY A 154 -35.92 17.05 6.64
N LEU A 155 -34.82 16.45 6.19
CA LEU A 155 -34.56 14.98 6.23
C LEU A 155 -33.41 14.63 7.18
N VAL A 156 -33.00 15.53 8.07
CA VAL A 156 -31.91 15.33 9.01
C VAL A 156 -32.37 14.39 10.13
N PRO A 157 -31.70 13.23 10.32
CA PRO A 157 -32.05 12.31 11.40
C PRO A 157 -31.77 12.92 12.78
N ALA A 158 -32.48 12.43 13.80
CA ALA A 158 -32.24 12.84 15.18
C ALA A 158 -30.79 12.53 15.60
N GLY A 159 -30.18 13.43 16.36
CA GLY A 159 -28.79 13.32 16.81
C GLY A 159 -27.75 13.93 15.87
N PHE A 160 -28.14 14.30 14.65
CA PHE A 160 -27.29 15.09 13.75
C PHE A 160 -27.51 16.59 13.94
N VAL A 161 -26.41 17.34 13.95
CA VAL A 161 -26.41 18.82 13.96
C VAL A 161 -25.60 19.31 12.75
N ASN A 162 -25.83 20.54 12.32
CA ASN A 162 -25.06 21.12 11.22
C ASN A 162 -23.58 21.17 11.59
N LEU A 163 -22.71 20.72 10.67
CA LEU A 163 -21.28 20.58 10.94
C LEU A 163 -20.60 21.92 11.17
N ASP A 164 -20.87 22.92 10.32
CA ASP A 164 -20.26 24.25 10.44
C ASP A 164 -20.70 24.99 11.72
N GLU A 165 -21.99 24.90 12.07
CA GLU A 165 -22.51 25.46 13.32
C GLU A 165 -21.85 24.81 14.54
N LYS A 166 -21.69 23.47 14.55
CA LYS A 166 -21.05 22.75 15.66
C LYS A 166 -19.58 23.14 15.80
N LEU A 167 -18.81 23.18 14.69
CA LEU A 167 -17.40 23.56 14.72
C LEU A 167 -17.18 25.03 15.09
N SER A 168 -18.09 25.90 14.69
CA SER A 168 -18.05 27.34 15.04
C SER A 168 -18.37 27.60 16.50
N ALA A 169 -19.34 26.86 17.06
CA ALA A 169 -19.74 26.99 18.46
C ALA A 169 -18.75 26.34 19.45
N ASP A 170 -17.96 25.37 18.99
CA ASP A 170 -17.02 24.58 19.83
C ASP A 170 -15.67 24.42 19.12
N PRO A 171 -14.73 25.38 19.26
CA PRO A 171 -13.43 25.32 18.59
C PRO A 171 -12.57 24.09 18.97
N GLY A 172 -12.82 23.50 20.14
CA GLY A 172 -12.13 22.28 20.57
C GLY A 172 -12.61 21.01 19.84
N PHE A 173 -13.82 21.05 19.33
CA PHE A 173 -14.45 19.90 18.68
C PHE A 173 -13.79 19.52 17.34
N GLU A 174 -13.25 20.48 16.60
CA GLU A 174 -12.54 20.19 15.35
C GLU A 174 -11.32 19.30 15.60
N LYS A 175 -10.53 19.62 16.63
CA LYS A 175 -9.39 18.79 17.02
C LYS A 175 -9.83 17.39 17.45
N GLN A 176 -10.89 17.32 18.27
CA GLN A 176 -11.48 16.04 18.68
C GLN A 176 -11.93 15.21 17.45
N LEU A 177 -12.58 15.84 16.48
CA LEU A 177 -13.04 15.18 15.27
C LEU A 177 -11.85 14.66 14.42
N GLN A 178 -10.78 15.45 14.27
CA GLN A 178 -9.55 14.98 13.60
C GLN A 178 -8.99 13.74 14.30
N GLU A 179 -8.93 13.71 15.64
CA GLU A 179 -8.48 12.56 16.41
C GLU A 179 -9.40 11.33 16.25
N LEU A 180 -10.70 11.52 16.03
CA LEU A 180 -11.65 10.45 15.73
C LEU A 180 -11.49 9.88 14.31
N LEU A 181 -10.93 10.63 13.38
CA LEU A 181 -10.68 10.19 12.00
C LEU A 181 -9.30 9.55 11.82
N ILE A 182 -8.34 9.84 12.69
CA ILE A 182 -6.97 9.30 12.62
C ILE A 182 -6.83 8.15 13.62
N LEU A 183 -6.39 6.99 13.14
CA LEU A 183 -6.04 5.86 13.99
C LEU A 183 -4.60 5.99 14.48
N LYS A 184 -4.41 5.94 15.79
CA LYS A 184 -3.10 5.99 16.44
C LYS A 184 -2.85 4.72 17.23
N ARG A 185 -1.67 4.13 17.09
CA ARG A 185 -1.32 2.88 17.76
C ARG A 185 -1.30 2.97 19.29
N ASP A 186 -0.87 4.08 19.83
CA ASP A 186 -0.70 4.31 21.27
C ASP A 186 -2.01 4.46 22.05
N GLN A 187 -3.14 4.44 21.35
CA GLN A 187 -4.46 4.61 21.95
C GLN A 187 -5.14 3.28 22.32
N LEU A 188 -4.62 2.14 21.88
CA LEU A 188 -5.31 0.86 21.93
C LEU A 188 -4.44 -0.23 22.56
N CYS A 189 -5.08 -1.22 23.20
CA CYS A 189 -4.39 -2.21 24.01
C CYS A 189 -4.30 -3.59 23.34
N ASN A 190 -5.22 -3.93 22.43
CA ASN A 190 -5.27 -5.24 21.80
C ASN A 190 -5.67 -5.18 20.32
N TYR A 191 -5.41 -6.25 19.60
CA TYR A 191 -5.64 -6.36 18.16
C TYR A 191 -7.11 -6.12 17.73
N THR A 192 -8.04 -6.70 18.46
CA THR A 192 -9.48 -6.57 18.17
C THR A 192 -9.92 -5.11 18.23
N ASP A 193 -9.41 -4.34 19.22
CA ASP A 193 -9.75 -2.93 19.37
C ASP A 193 -9.21 -2.11 18.19
N TYR A 194 -8.01 -2.47 17.65
CA TYR A 194 -7.47 -1.79 16.46
C TYR A 194 -8.41 -1.92 15.25
N TRP A 195 -8.91 -3.12 14.97
CA TRP A 195 -9.80 -3.33 13.84
C TRP A 195 -11.17 -2.66 14.02
N ILE A 196 -11.78 -2.76 15.20
CA ILE A 196 -13.04 -2.07 15.52
C ILE A 196 -12.88 -0.56 15.33
N GLU A 197 -11.83 0.01 15.85
CA GLU A 197 -11.58 1.44 15.73
C GLU A 197 -11.18 1.83 14.30
N PHE A 198 -10.46 1.00 13.56
CA PHE A 198 -10.14 1.20 12.16
C PHE A 198 -11.42 1.30 11.30
N GLU A 199 -12.33 0.35 11.41
CA GLU A 199 -13.62 0.34 10.73
C GLU A 199 -14.47 1.59 11.05
N LYS A 200 -14.43 2.07 12.30
CA LYS A 200 -15.14 3.30 12.68
C LYS A 200 -14.64 4.54 11.94
N ARG A 201 -13.36 4.60 11.50
CA ARG A 201 -12.85 5.72 10.72
C ARG A 201 -13.58 5.81 9.38
N PHE A 202 -13.74 4.69 8.71
CA PHE A 202 -14.50 4.62 7.45
C PHE A 202 -16.00 4.90 7.66
N LYS A 203 -16.60 4.37 8.73
CA LYS A 203 -18.01 4.64 9.04
C LYS A 203 -18.28 6.14 9.27
N ARG A 204 -17.31 6.88 9.84
CA ARG A 204 -17.44 8.34 10.05
C ARG A 204 -17.42 9.15 8.78
N THR A 205 -16.75 8.71 7.75
CA THR A 205 -16.54 9.46 6.49
C THR A 205 -17.28 8.88 5.29
N GLY A 206 -17.65 7.60 5.32
CA GLY A 206 -18.20 6.88 4.19
C GLY A 206 -19.43 7.54 3.56
N SER A 207 -20.34 8.06 4.37
CA SER A 207 -21.54 8.78 3.87
C SER A 207 -21.19 10.07 3.11
N LEU A 208 -20.04 10.71 3.41
CA LEU A 208 -19.58 11.86 2.63
C LEU A 208 -19.18 11.46 1.22
N LEU A 209 -18.52 10.29 1.08
CA LEU A 209 -18.04 9.78 -0.21
C LEU A 209 -19.17 9.31 -1.13
N SER A 210 -20.36 9.02 -0.61
CA SER A 210 -21.53 8.71 -1.43
C SER A 210 -22.19 9.97 -2.02
N TYR A 211 -21.87 11.18 -1.49
CA TYR A 211 -22.37 12.44 -2.04
C TYR A 211 -21.48 12.90 -3.20
N ARG A 212 -22.01 12.84 -4.42
CA ARG A 212 -21.28 13.05 -5.68
C ARG A 212 -20.40 14.30 -5.74
N PRO A 213 -20.84 15.51 -5.31
CA PRO A 213 -20.00 16.69 -5.31
C PRO A 213 -18.77 16.55 -4.39
N PHE A 214 -18.94 15.95 -3.21
CA PHE A 214 -17.84 15.70 -2.28
C PHE A 214 -16.90 14.58 -2.80
N PHE A 215 -17.44 13.52 -3.38
CA PHE A 215 -16.70 12.44 -4.04
C PHE A 215 -15.70 13.00 -5.07
N LYS A 216 -16.18 13.89 -5.96
CA LYS A 216 -15.31 14.51 -6.98
C LYS A 216 -14.21 15.36 -6.37
N ALA A 217 -14.52 16.16 -5.35
CA ALA A 217 -13.53 16.96 -4.65
C ALA A 217 -12.48 16.12 -3.92
N TYR A 218 -12.91 15.02 -3.28
CA TYR A 218 -12.07 14.09 -2.54
C TYR A 218 -11.03 13.42 -3.45
N TYR A 219 -11.45 12.84 -4.57
CA TYR A 219 -10.51 12.15 -5.47
C TYR A 219 -9.59 13.13 -6.22
N LEU A 220 -10.10 14.32 -6.59
CA LEU A 220 -9.24 15.35 -7.17
C LEU A 220 -8.12 15.73 -6.20
N LYS A 221 -8.44 15.98 -4.93
CA LYS A 221 -7.44 16.28 -3.88
C LYS A 221 -6.47 15.13 -3.69
N GLY A 222 -6.98 13.90 -3.50
CA GLY A 222 -6.14 12.72 -3.28
C GLY A 222 -5.14 12.49 -4.42
N PHE A 223 -5.55 12.65 -5.68
CA PHE A 223 -4.65 12.52 -6.83
C PHE A 223 -3.62 13.64 -6.89
N GLN A 224 -4.01 14.88 -6.56
CA GLN A 224 -3.06 15.99 -6.47
C GLN A 224 -1.99 15.75 -5.38
N ASP A 225 -2.36 15.18 -4.25
CA ASP A 225 -1.42 14.83 -3.18
C ASP A 225 -0.45 13.72 -3.60
N LEU A 226 -0.95 12.68 -4.26
CA LEU A 226 -0.10 11.62 -4.80
C LEU A 226 0.91 12.16 -5.82
N ILE A 227 0.46 13.02 -6.73
CA ILE A 227 1.34 13.67 -7.73
C ILE A 227 2.41 14.53 -7.03
N LYS A 228 2.03 15.29 -6.02
CA LYS A 228 2.94 16.11 -5.22
C LYS A 228 3.99 15.26 -4.50
N ASP A 229 3.66 14.04 -4.12
CA ASP A 229 4.59 13.06 -3.53
C ASP A 229 5.33 12.22 -4.60
N ASN A 230 5.30 12.63 -5.86
CA ASN A 230 5.96 11.97 -7.00
C ASN A 230 5.47 10.55 -7.29
N VAL A 231 4.21 10.25 -7.02
CA VAL A 231 3.51 9.05 -7.47
C VAL A 231 2.95 9.30 -8.87
N GLN A 232 3.25 8.42 -9.81
CA GLN A 232 2.81 8.54 -11.21
C GLN A 232 1.69 7.58 -11.60
N HIS A 233 1.42 6.58 -10.77
CA HIS A 233 0.39 5.57 -11.00
C HIS A 233 -0.28 5.18 -9.68
N VAL A 234 -1.59 4.98 -9.70
CA VAL A 234 -2.32 4.49 -8.52
C VAL A 234 -3.32 3.40 -8.89
N GLU A 235 -3.36 2.35 -8.06
CA GLU A 235 -4.38 1.30 -8.13
C GLU A 235 -5.19 1.30 -6.83
N ILE A 236 -6.47 1.61 -6.93
CA ILE A 236 -7.34 1.76 -5.76
C ILE A 236 -8.19 0.51 -5.58
N ARG A 237 -8.16 -0.08 -4.37
CA ARG A 237 -9.18 -1.01 -3.89
C ARG A 237 -10.48 -0.24 -3.73
N PHE A 238 -11.36 -0.38 -4.72
CA PHE A 238 -12.53 0.46 -4.83
C PHE A 238 -13.80 -0.30 -4.46
N ILE A 239 -14.49 0.20 -3.43
CA ILE A 239 -15.81 -0.27 -3.04
C ILE A 239 -16.83 0.51 -3.88
N PHE A 240 -17.58 -0.21 -4.71
CA PHE A 240 -18.60 0.41 -5.56
C PHE A 240 -19.89 0.59 -4.80
N ASP A 241 -20.30 1.85 -4.63
CA ASP A 241 -21.59 2.25 -4.06
C ASP A 241 -22.27 3.27 -4.97
N GLN A 242 -23.57 3.44 -4.80
CA GLN A 242 -24.35 4.40 -5.56
C GLN A 242 -24.06 5.82 -5.06
N LEU A 243 -23.57 6.66 -5.96
CA LEU A 243 -23.49 8.10 -5.69
C LEU A 243 -24.89 8.73 -5.73
N TYR A 244 -25.04 9.84 -5.00
CA TYR A 244 -26.27 10.65 -5.04
C TYR A 244 -25.92 12.14 -4.96
N ASP A 245 -26.87 12.97 -5.39
CA ASP A 245 -26.96 14.39 -5.04
C ASP A 245 -28.42 14.77 -4.76
N PHE A 246 -28.64 16.01 -4.32
CA PHE A 246 -29.98 16.47 -3.95
C PHE A 246 -30.83 16.94 -5.15
N GLU A 247 -30.23 17.12 -6.30
CA GLU A 247 -30.91 17.55 -7.52
C GLU A 247 -31.44 16.36 -8.31
N HIS A 248 -30.64 15.30 -8.47
CA HIS A 248 -30.94 14.17 -9.35
C HIS A 248 -31.22 12.85 -8.59
N GLY A 249 -31.00 12.83 -7.27
CA GLY A 249 -31.14 11.61 -6.47
C GLY A 249 -29.98 10.62 -6.66
N LYS A 250 -30.29 9.33 -6.70
CA LYS A 250 -29.27 8.26 -6.83
C LYS A 250 -28.87 8.05 -8.28
N TYR A 251 -27.59 7.86 -8.50
CA TYR A 251 -26.97 7.55 -9.79
C TYR A 251 -26.72 6.06 -9.95
N SER A 252 -26.41 5.61 -11.18
CA SER A 252 -25.93 4.25 -11.45
C SER A 252 -24.54 4.02 -10.87
N LEU A 253 -24.15 2.75 -10.65
CA LEU A 253 -22.82 2.39 -10.13
C LEU A 253 -21.66 2.87 -11.02
N ASN A 254 -21.88 2.89 -12.36
CA ASN A 254 -20.86 3.35 -13.32
C ASN A 254 -20.56 4.85 -13.18
N THR A 255 -21.42 5.65 -12.54
CA THR A 255 -21.21 7.10 -12.39
C THR A 255 -19.90 7.40 -11.65
N SER A 256 -19.52 6.60 -10.66
CA SER A 256 -18.24 6.75 -9.97
C SER A 256 -17.06 6.61 -10.93
N ILE A 257 -17.10 5.66 -11.88
CA ILE A 257 -16.04 5.46 -12.87
C ILE A 257 -15.95 6.63 -13.83
N THR A 258 -17.11 7.09 -14.37
CA THR A 258 -17.13 8.23 -15.29
C THR A 258 -16.67 9.52 -14.61
N ASP A 259 -17.05 9.76 -13.36
CA ASP A 259 -16.56 10.90 -12.59
C ASP A 259 -15.03 10.83 -12.34
N LEU A 260 -14.48 9.64 -12.05
CA LEU A 260 -13.04 9.44 -11.94
C LEU A 260 -12.31 9.67 -13.27
N GLN A 261 -12.89 9.25 -14.40
CA GLN A 261 -12.34 9.57 -15.73
C GLN A 261 -12.34 11.09 -16.01
N ASP A 262 -13.37 11.80 -15.59
CA ASP A 262 -13.42 13.27 -15.75
C ASP A 262 -12.39 13.96 -14.85
N ILE A 263 -12.19 13.48 -13.62
CA ILE A 263 -11.12 13.95 -12.73
C ILE A 263 -9.75 13.70 -13.36
N LEU A 264 -9.52 12.53 -13.97
CA LEU A 264 -8.27 12.25 -14.68
C LEU A 264 -8.03 13.21 -15.84
N LYS A 265 -9.06 13.55 -16.62
CA LYS A 265 -8.95 14.57 -17.69
C LYS A 265 -8.49 15.93 -17.14
N GLU A 266 -8.99 16.31 -15.97
CA GLU A 266 -8.56 17.53 -15.28
C GLU A 266 -7.09 17.43 -14.82
N ILE A 267 -6.72 16.34 -14.16
CA ILE A 267 -5.35 16.04 -13.73
C ILE A 267 -4.37 16.05 -14.93
N HIS A 268 -4.76 15.49 -16.05
CA HIS A 268 -3.90 15.39 -17.23
C HIS A 268 -3.55 16.75 -17.86
N LYS A 269 -4.24 17.83 -17.52
CA LYS A 269 -3.84 19.19 -17.93
C LYS A 269 -2.50 19.60 -17.33
N THR A 270 -2.14 19.08 -16.15
CA THR A 270 -0.90 19.43 -15.43
C THR A 270 0.05 18.24 -15.23
N ALA A 271 -0.48 17.03 -15.18
CA ALA A 271 0.25 15.78 -14.96
C ALA A 271 -0.21 14.69 -15.95
N PRO A 272 0.07 14.82 -17.25
CA PRO A 272 -0.44 13.92 -18.30
C PRO A 272 0.05 12.47 -18.15
N GLN A 273 1.10 12.24 -17.39
CA GLN A 273 1.67 10.91 -17.11
C GLN A 273 1.00 10.17 -15.94
N PHE A 274 0.14 10.85 -15.16
CA PHE A 274 -0.54 10.23 -14.03
C PHE A 274 -1.61 9.24 -14.52
N THR A 275 -1.62 8.04 -13.96
CA THR A 275 -2.55 6.98 -14.35
C THR A 275 -3.28 6.39 -13.15
N LEU A 276 -4.53 5.98 -13.36
CA LEU A 276 -5.40 5.36 -12.36
C LEU A 276 -5.94 4.03 -12.88
N LYS A 277 -5.93 3.02 -12.03
CA LYS A 277 -6.70 1.78 -12.22
C LYS A 277 -7.52 1.48 -10.96
N LEU A 278 -8.60 0.75 -11.13
CA LEU A 278 -9.48 0.34 -10.05
C LEU A 278 -9.48 -1.18 -9.91
N ILE A 279 -9.34 -1.65 -8.69
CA ILE A 279 -9.52 -3.05 -8.32
C ILE A 279 -10.87 -3.13 -7.63
N TYR A 280 -11.83 -3.84 -8.24
CA TYR A 280 -13.14 -4.06 -7.64
C TYR A 280 -12.97 -4.79 -6.32
N SER A 281 -13.39 -4.19 -5.22
CA SER A 281 -13.22 -4.75 -3.88
C SER A 281 -14.55 -5.12 -3.24
N SER A 282 -14.57 -6.29 -2.62
CA SER A 282 -15.67 -6.81 -1.82
C SER A 282 -15.15 -7.24 -0.45
N PHE A 283 -15.99 -7.79 0.40
CA PHE A 283 -15.66 -8.04 1.80
C PHE A 283 -15.52 -9.53 2.12
N LYS A 284 -14.47 -9.88 2.89
CA LYS A 284 -14.22 -11.25 3.37
C LYS A 284 -15.29 -11.79 4.32
N PHE A 285 -16.07 -10.92 4.95
CA PHE A 285 -17.13 -11.36 5.87
C PHE A 285 -18.45 -11.73 5.15
N LEU A 286 -18.57 -11.51 3.84
CA LEU A 286 -19.75 -11.89 3.08
C LEU A 286 -19.82 -13.39 2.85
N ASP A 287 -21.05 -13.89 2.66
CA ASP A 287 -21.25 -15.27 2.24
C ASP A 287 -20.72 -15.50 0.81
N PRO A 288 -20.24 -16.73 0.48
CA PRO A 288 -19.74 -17.04 -0.85
C PRO A 288 -20.71 -16.71 -2.00
N LYS A 289 -22.02 -16.81 -1.76
CA LYS A 289 -23.05 -16.44 -2.76
C LYS A 289 -23.07 -14.94 -3.06
N ASP A 290 -22.85 -14.12 -2.03
CA ASP A 290 -22.80 -12.66 -2.19
C ASP A 290 -21.50 -12.26 -2.91
N VAL A 291 -20.39 -12.92 -2.59
CA VAL A 291 -19.12 -12.74 -3.31
C VAL A 291 -19.25 -13.16 -4.78
N ASP A 292 -19.99 -14.23 -5.10
CA ASP A 292 -20.27 -14.60 -6.48
C ASP A 292 -21.01 -13.48 -7.25
N GLN A 293 -22.01 -12.85 -6.62
CA GLN A 293 -22.71 -11.71 -7.22
C GLN A 293 -21.80 -10.50 -7.43
N GLN A 294 -20.95 -10.20 -6.44
CA GLN A 294 -19.98 -9.12 -6.54
C GLN A 294 -18.93 -9.40 -7.62
N LEU A 295 -18.47 -10.64 -7.73
CA LEU A 295 -17.52 -11.06 -8.77
C LEU A 295 -18.16 -10.92 -10.17
N GLU A 296 -19.41 -11.31 -10.34
CA GLU A 296 -20.13 -11.15 -11.61
C GLU A 296 -20.33 -9.67 -11.96
N ALA A 297 -20.67 -8.82 -10.97
CA ALA A 297 -20.77 -7.37 -11.15
C ALA A 297 -19.42 -6.76 -11.57
N ALA A 298 -18.31 -7.24 -10.97
CA ALA A 298 -16.98 -6.83 -11.36
C ALA A 298 -16.66 -7.16 -12.83
N PHE A 299 -17.04 -8.35 -13.31
CA PHE A 299 -16.89 -8.73 -14.72
C PHE A 299 -17.74 -7.85 -15.67
N GLN A 300 -18.95 -7.50 -15.27
CA GLN A 300 -19.81 -6.59 -16.04
C GLN A 300 -19.16 -5.21 -16.17
N LEU A 301 -18.71 -4.64 -15.04
CA LEU A 301 -18.03 -3.34 -15.04
C LEU A 301 -16.72 -3.38 -15.82
N LYS A 302 -15.94 -4.46 -15.71
CA LYS A 302 -14.70 -4.61 -16.50
C LYS A 302 -14.96 -4.71 -18.00
N LYS A 303 -16.03 -5.36 -18.42
CA LYS A 303 -16.42 -5.41 -19.83
C LYS A 303 -16.78 -4.01 -20.36
N GLU A 304 -17.46 -3.19 -19.54
CA GLU A 304 -17.85 -1.83 -19.89
C GLU A 304 -16.68 -0.85 -19.82
N PHE A 305 -15.79 -1.00 -18.83
CA PHE A 305 -14.65 -0.12 -18.54
C PHE A 305 -13.33 -0.90 -18.46
N PRO A 306 -12.89 -1.54 -19.56
CA PRO A 306 -11.74 -2.46 -19.54
C PRO A 306 -10.42 -1.79 -19.13
N ASP A 307 -10.27 -0.50 -19.42
CA ASP A 307 -9.07 0.29 -19.11
C ASP A 307 -9.08 0.81 -17.67
N MET A 308 -10.22 0.82 -16.98
CA MET A 308 -10.34 1.30 -15.61
C MET A 308 -10.37 0.16 -14.59
N ILE A 309 -11.23 -0.85 -14.81
CA ILE A 309 -11.34 -2.01 -13.89
C ILE A 309 -10.27 -3.03 -14.26
N THR A 310 -9.37 -3.36 -13.34
CA THR A 310 -8.22 -4.22 -13.67
C THR A 310 -8.16 -5.51 -12.88
N GLY A 311 -8.93 -5.65 -11.82
CA GLY A 311 -8.95 -6.86 -11.02
C GLY A 311 -9.98 -6.88 -9.91
N PHE A 312 -9.91 -7.91 -9.07
CA PHE A 312 -10.82 -8.16 -7.96
C PHE A 312 -10.03 -8.41 -6.67
N ASP A 313 -10.56 -7.93 -5.54
CA ASP A 313 -10.00 -8.13 -4.20
C ASP A 313 -11.10 -8.44 -3.16
N LEU A 314 -10.70 -9.06 -2.05
CA LEU A 314 -11.49 -9.23 -0.84
C LEU A 314 -10.78 -8.57 0.32
N VAL A 315 -11.43 -7.56 0.90
CA VAL A 315 -10.89 -6.71 1.97
C VAL A 315 -11.57 -7.00 3.33
N ALA A 316 -11.22 -6.29 4.37
CA ALA A 316 -11.61 -6.39 5.77
C ALA A 316 -10.75 -7.36 6.60
N ASP A 317 -10.96 -7.35 7.93
CA ASP A 317 -10.16 -8.11 8.91
C ASP A 317 -9.99 -9.58 8.52
N GLU A 318 -8.75 -9.95 8.26
CA GLU A 318 -8.41 -11.31 7.82
C GLU A 318 -8.54 -12.34 8.95
N ALA A 319 -8.48 -11.92 10.21
CA ALA A 319 -8.65 -12.79 11.36
C ALA A 319 -10.12 -13.10 11.66
N ALA A 320 -11.02 -12.14 11.39
CA ALA A 320 -12.46 -12.27 11.62
C ALA A 320 -13.23 -12.71 10.38
N GLY A 321 -12.69 -12.49 9.17
CA GLY A 321 -13.35 -12.83 7.91
C GLY A 321 -13.19 -14.28 7.47
N ASN A 322 -13.86 -14.62 6.36
CA ASN A 322 -13.71 -15.92 5.73
C ASN A 322 -12.31 -16.08 5.10
N SER A 323 -11.77 -17.30 5.14
CA SER A 323 -10.52 -17.62 4.44
C SER A 323 -10.69 -17.54 2.91
N ILE A 324 -9.58 -17.37 2.17
CA ILE A 324 -9.59 -17.46 0.70
C ILE A 324 -10.13 -18.81 0.25
N TYR A 325 -9.84 -19.89 0.97
CA TYR A 325 -10.36 -21.23 0.70
C TYR A 325 -11.90 -21.32 0.79
N SER A 326 -12.52 -20.53 1.64
CA SER A 326 -13.99 -20.50 1.77
C SER A 326 -14.67 -20.11 0.46
N PHE A 327 -14.01 -19.35 -0.39
CA PHE A 327 -14.49 -18.89 -1.71
C PHE A 327 -13.96 -19.74 -2.88
N ARG A 328 -13.44 -20.96 -2.64
CA ARG A 328 -12.85 -21.80 -3.69
C ARG A 328 -13.79 -22.07 -4.86
N GLU A 329 -15.09 -22.22 -4.61
CA GLU A 329 -16.09 -22.43 -5.67
C GLU A 329 -16.30 -21.17 -6.53
N SER A 330 -16.17 -19.99 -5.95
CA SER A 330 -16.18 -18.71 -6.67
C SER A 330 -14.95 -18.61 -7.58
N TRP A 331 -13.78 -18.99 -7.09
CA TRP A 331 -12.54 -18.98 -7.90
C TRP A 331 -12.60 -19.98 -9.07
N MET A 332 -13.29 -21.09 -8.93
CA MET A 332 -13.51 -22.06 -10.03
C MET A 332 -14.38 -21.50 -11.16
N LYS A 333 -15.26 -20.52 -10.89
CA LYS A 333 -16.12 -19.87 -11.89
C LYS A 333 -15.39 -18.84 -12.75
N LEU A 334 -14.18 -18.39 -12.37
CA LEU A 334 -13.47 -17.32 -13.07
C LEU A 334 -13.32 -17.57 -14.57
N ASN A 335 -12.93 -18.79 -14.97
CA ASN A 335 -12.76 -19.12 -16.38
C ASN A 335 -14.07 -19.06 -17.17
N ASP A 336 -15.18 -19.47 -16.57
CA ASP A 336 -16.49 -19.43 -17.24
C ASP A 336 -17.03 -18.00 -17.31
N LEU A 337 -16.80 -17.19 -16.28
CA LEU A 337 -17.11 -15.76 -16.31
C LEU A 337 -16.23 -15.04 -17.34
N SER A 338 -14.94 -15.36 -17.44
CA SER A 338 -14.07 -14.79 -18.48
C SER A 338 -14.58 -15.08 -19.88
N LYS A 339 -15.03 -16.32 -20.15
CA LYS A 339 -15.64 -16.68 -21.43
C LYS A 339 -16.97 -15.93 -21.64
N LYS A 340 -17.84 -15.87 -20.63
CA LYS A 340 -19.15 -15.20 -20.69
C LYS A 340 -19.03 -13.72 -21.03
N TYR A 341 -18.08 -13.02 -20.40
CA TYR A 341 -17.93 -11.57 -20.54
C TYR A 341 -16.86 -11.16 -21.57
N GLY A 342 -15.99 -12.07 -21.99
CA GLY A 342 -14.91 -11.81 -22.96
C GLY A 342 -13.76 -10.99 -22.37
N VAL A 343 -13.58 -11.00 -21.04
CA VAL A 343 -12.51 -10.29 -20.30
C VAL A 343 -11.97 -11.16 -19.19
N ASP A 344 -10.70 -11.02 -18.85
CA ASP A 344 -10.08 -11.68 -17.69
C ASP A 344 -10.24 -10.84 -16.42
N MET A 345 -10.32 -11.51 -15.26
CA MET A 345 -10.37 -10.86 -13.95
C MET A 345 -9.19 -11.31 -13.09
N PRO A 346 -8.04 -10.62 -13.12
CA PRO A 346 -6.94 -10.88 -12.21
C PRO A 346 -7.35 -10.69 -10.76
N LEU A 347 -6.79 -11.52 -9.87
CA LEU A 347 -7.01 -11.41 -8.44
C LEU A 347 -5.82 -10.69 -7.79
N PHE A 348 -6.11 -9.71 -6.92
CA PHE A 348 -5.15 -8.93 -6.14
C PHE A 348 -5.48 -9.01 -4.64
N LEU A 349 -5.76 -10.23 -4.16
CA LEU A 349 -6.34 -10.46 -2.84
C LEU A 349 -5.40 -10.10 -1.69
N HIS A 350 -5.99 -9.56 -0.62
CA HIS A 350 -5.35 -9.51 0.69
C HIS A 350 -5.11 -10.92 1.20
N ALA A 351 -3.87 -11.22 1.58
CA ALA A 351 -3.51 -12.51 2.16
C ALA A 351 -2.31 -12.39 3.08
N GLY A 352 -2.40 -12.94 4.27
CA GLY A 352 -1.32 -12.93 5.26
C GLY A 352 -1.16 -11.63 6.00
N GLU A 353 -2.18 -10.78 6.07
CA GLU A 353 -2.23 -9.66 6.99
C GLU A 353 -2.50 -10.18 8.41
N SER A 354 -1.56 -10.94 8.91
CA SER A 354 -1.68 -11.71 10.13
C SER A 354 -0.31 -12.14 10.68
N ASN A 355 -0.20 -12.24 12.00
CA ASN A 355 0.94 -12.86 12.68
C ASN A 355 0.68 -14.34 13.01
N SER A 356 -0.44 -14.91 12.54
CA SER A 356 -0.83 -16.28 12.87
C SER A 356 -0.36 -17.28 11.83
N VAL A 357 0.27 -18.38 12.29
CA VAL A 357 0.59 -19.54 11.46
C VAL A 357 -0.66 -20.37 11.11
N PHE A 358 -1.79 -20.10 11.76
CA PHE A 358 -3.07 -20.76 11.47
C PHE A 358 -3.81 -20.07 10.32
N ASN A 359 -3.52 -18.81 10.05
CA ASN A 359 -4.01 -18.13 8.86
C ASN A 359 -3.21 -18.63 7.64
N LYS A 360 -3.86 -19.36 6.75
CA LYS A 360 -3.26 -19.98 5.57
C LYS A 360 -3.61 -19.29 4.25
N ASN A 361 -4.17 -18.09 4.29
CA ASN A 361 -4.58 -17.38 3.08
C ASN A 361 -3.43 -17.19 2.08
N VAL A 362 -2.19 -16.96 2.53
CA VAL A 362 -1.02 -16.90 1.64
C VAL A 362 -0.74 -18.24 0.93
N VAL A 363 -1.07 -19.38 1.57
CA VAL A 363 -0.93 -20.71 0.98
C VAL A 363 -1.99 -20.91 -0.10
N ASP A 364 -3.25 -20.56 0.22
CA ASP A 364 -4.36 -20.65 -0.72
C ASP A 364 -4.09 -19.77 -1.95
N LEU A 365 -3.65 -18.52 -1.70
CA LEU A 365 -3.35 -17.56 -2.76
C LEU A 365 -2.18 -18.00 -3.65
N ALA A 366 -1.20 -18.70 -3.10
CA ALA A 366 -0.09 -19.24 -3.88
C ALA A 366 -0.54 -20.25 -4.96
N LEU A 367 -1.69 -20.91 -4.76
CA LEU A 367 -2.29 -21.87 -5.67
C LEU A 367 -3.22 -21.23 -6.71
N LEU A 368 -3.61 -19.97 -6.52
CA LEU A 368 -4.45 -19.22 -7.45
C LEU A 368 -3.62 -18.52 -8.54
N ASN A 369 -4.25 -18.25 -9.68
CA ASN A 369 -3.64 -17.47 -10.75
C ASN A 369 -3.72 -15.96 -10.44
N ASN A 370 -2.91 -15.52 -9.48
CA ASN A 370 -2.75 -14.12 -9.10
C ASN A 370 -1.31 -13.66 -9.33
N LYS A 371 -1.11 -12.36 -9.52
CA LYS A 371 0.22 -11.78 -9.74
C LYS A 371 0.78 -11.07 -8.51
N ARG A 372 -0.09 -10.65 -7.60
CA ARG A 372 0.29 -9.87 -6.41
C ARG A 372 -0.46 -10.37 -5.19
N ILE A 373 0.12 -10.11 -4.03
CA ILE A 373 -0.38 -10.49 -2.71
C ILE A 373 -0.44 -9.24 -1.85
N GLY A 374 -1.62 -8.86 -1.36
CA GLY A 374 -1.76 -7.79 -0.38
C GLY A 374 -1.13 -8.20 0.95
N HIS A 375 -0.25 -7.39 1.52
CA HIS A 375 0.49 -7.51 2.78
C HIS A 375 1.49 -8.67 2.87
N GLY A 376 1.07 -9.93 2.79
CA GLY A 376 1.94 -11.09 2.83
C GLY A 376 2.80 -11.24 4.09
N LEU A 377 2.42 -10.64 5.23
CA LEU A 377 3.26 -10.60 6.44
C LEU A 377 3.62 -11.99 6.96
N ASN A 378 2.63 -12.88 7.07
CA ASN A 378 2.85 -14.22 7.62
C ASN A 378 3.46 -15.21 6.61
N LEU A 379 3.77 -14.79 5.37
CA LEU A 379 4.42 -15.64 4.36
C LEU A 379 5.75 -16.20 4.86
N ILE A 380 6.45 -15.47 5.72
CA ILE A 380 7.72 -15.90 6.33
C ILE A 380 7.58 -17.17 7.18
N TYR A 381 6.38 -17.52 7.62
CA TYR A 381 6.14 -18.76 8.38
C TYR A 381 5.91 -19.98 7.48
N PHE A 382 5.83 -19.80 6.16
CA PHE A 382 5.55 -20.84 5.17
C PHE A 382 6.67 -20.96 4.13
N PRO A 383 7.85 -21.55 4.46
CA PRO A 383 9.03 -21.52 3.59
C PRO A 383 8.78 -22.10 2.19
N LYS A 384 8.00 -23.18 2.08
CA LYS A 384 7.66 -23.78 0.78
C LYS A 384 6.72 -22.92 -0.06
N THR A 385 5.79 -22.24 0.59
CA THR A 385 4.93 -21.24 -0.07
C THR A 385 5.76 -20.05 -0.55
N LEU A 386 6.71 -19.58 0.25
CA LEU A 386 7.65 -18.53 -0.12
C LEU A 386 8.48 -18.90 -1.36
N GLU A 387 9.04 -20.11 -1.40
CA GLU A 387 9.75 -20.65 -2.57
C GLU A 387 8.85 -20.66 -3.82
N LEU A 388 7.58 -21.08 -3.66
CA LEU A 388 6.60 -21.10 -4.75
C LEU A 388 6.25 -19.70 -5.26
N ILE A 389 5.99 -18.76 -4.36
CA ILE A 389 5.70 -17.34 -4.67
C ILE A 389 6.88 -16.74 -5.45
N LYS A 390 8.12 -16.96 -4.98
CA LYS A 390 9.32 -16.52 -5.68
C LYS A 390 9.44 -17.15 -7.07
N LYS A 391 9.26 -18.48 -7.19
CA LYS A 391 9.29 -19.18 -8.48
C LYS A 391 8.22 -18.71 -9.47
N GLN A 392 7.05 -18.34 -8.97
CA GLN A 392 5.96 -17.80 -9.76
C GLN A 392 6.12 -16.31 -10.07
N ASN A 393 7.18 -15.68 -9.56
CA ASN A 393 7.45 -14.24 -9.71
C ASN A 393 6.26 -13.36 -9.29
N LYS A 394 5.62 -13.70 -8.16
CA LYS A 394 4.54 -12.90 -7.58
C LYS A 394 5.12 -11.79 -6.72
N LEU A 395 4.52 -10.62 -6.76
CA LEU A 395 4.92 -9.47 -5.95
C LEU A 395 4.13 -9.43 -4.64
N VAL A 396 4.79 -9.02 -3.55
CA VAL A 396 4.14 -8.72 -2.26
C VAL A 396 4.02 -7.20 -2.09
N GLU A 397 2.80 -6.74 -1.81
CA GLU A 397 2.47 -5.33 -1.59
C GLU A 397 2.60 -5.02 -0.10
N VAL A 398 3.68 -4.36 0.29
CA VAL A 398 4.01 -4.11 1.70
C VAL A 398 3.59 -2.71 2.11
N SER A 399 2.84 -2.58 3.21
CA SER A 399 2.36 -1.31 3.77
C SER A 399 2.91 -1.10 5.18
N PRO A 400 4.15 -0.58 5.33
CA PRO A 400 4.87 -0.59 6.60
C PRO A 400 4.16 0.11 7.75
N ILE A 401 3.62 1.31 7.49
CA ILE A 401 2.98 2.12 8.52
C ILE A 401 1.64 1.50 8.95
N SER A 402 0.85 1.02 8.00
CA SER A 402 -0.37 0.26 8.28
C SER A 402 -0.06 -0.93 9.20
N ASN A 403 0.94 -1.72 8.84
CA ASN A 403 1.32 -2.91 9.62
C ASN A 403 1.79 -2.58 11.04
N GLN A 404 2.35 -1.39 11.28
CA GLN A 404 2.65 -0.92 12.61
C GLN A 404 1.38 -0.47 13.35
N ILE A 405 0.58 0.39 12.75
CA ILE A 405 -0.60 1.00 13.39
C ILE A 405 -1.64 -0.06 13.74
N LEU A 406 -1.89 -1.02 12.84
CA LEU A 406 -2.81 -2.14 13.07
C LEU A 406 -2.24 -3.22 14.03
N GLY A 407 -1.03 -3.03 14.55
CA GLY A 407 -0.51 -3.87 15.63
C GLY A 407 0.24 -5.12 15.20
N TYR A 408 0.44 -5.36 13.91
CA TYR A 408 1.16 -6.53 13.42
C TYR A 408 2.67 -6.46 13.69
N VAL A 409 3.25 -5.26 13.59
CA VAL A 409 4.69 -5.03 13.79
C VAL A 409 4.90 -3.93 14.81
N SER A 410 5.57 -4.24 15.93
CA SER A 410 5.87 -3.25 16.97
C SER A 410 7.19 -2.51 16.72
N ASP A 411 8.25 -3.27 16.46
CA ASP A 411 9.56 -2.74 16.10
C ASP A 411 9.77 -2.95 14.60
N MET A 412 9.83 -1.86 13.86
CA MET A 412 9.91 -1.90 12.39
C MET A 412 11.20 -2.53 11.86
N ARG A 413 12.23 -2.69 12.69
CA ARG A 413 13.44 -3.46 12.35
C ARG A 413 13.15 -4.95 12.19
N ASN A 414 12.07 -5.43 12.82
CA ASN A 414 11.63 -6.83 12.76
C ASN A 414 10.51 -7.06 11.72
N HIS A 415 10.28 -6.09 10.85
CA HIS A 415 9.24 -6.23 9.82
C HIS A 415 9.51 -7.44 8.89
N PRO A 416 8.51 -8.29 8.65
CA PRO A 416 8.63 -9.49 7.80
C PRO A 416 9.19 -9.22 6.40
N ALA A 417 8.92 -8.05 5.84
CA ALA A 417 9.43 -7.65 4.52
C ALA A 417 10.96 -7.76 4.41
N ARG A 418 11.71 -7.53 5.48
CA ARG A 418 13.18 -7.70 5.47
C ARG A 418 13.57 -9.13 5.10
N VAL A 419 12.87 -10.12 5.64
CA VAL A 419 13.08 -11.53 5.32
C VAL A 419 12.67 -11.82 3.87
N LEU A 420 11.54 -11.27 3.43
CA LEU A 420 11.08 -11.45 2.04
C LEU A 420 12.09 -10.90 1.04
N LEU A 421 12.56 -9.67 1.23
CA LEU A 421 13.53 -9.00 0.36
C LEU A 421 14.87 -9.75 0.31
N SER A 422 15.41 -10.17 1.46
CA SER A 422 16.68 -10.91 1.52
C SER A 422 16.58 -12.30 0.88
N ASN A 423 15.39 -12.90 0.82
CA ASN A 423 15.13 -14.16 0.13
C ASN A 423 14.75 -13.99 -1.35
N GLY A 424 14.79 -12.78 -1.89
CA GLY A 424 14.55 -12.50 -3.30
C GLY A 424 13.08 -12.45 -3.71
N VAL A 425 12.16 -12.30 -2.76
CA VAL A 425 10.75 -12.04 -3.06
C VAL A 425 10.61 -10.61 -3.56
N GLN A 426 9.96 -10.43 -4.70
CA GLN A 426 9.70 -9.08 -5.23
C GLN A 426 8.64 -8.39 -4.38
N CYS A 427 8.91 -7.14 -4.00
CA CYS A 427 7.99 -6.33 -3.20
C CYS A 427 7.78 -4.95 -3.84
N SER A 428 6.69 -4.29 -3.46
CA SER A 428 6.45 -2.85 -3.62
C SER A 428 6.11 -2.22 -2.28
N ILE A 429 6.39 -0.93 -2.12
CA ILE A 429 5.97 -0.15 -0.95
C ILE A 429 4.63 0.48 -1.27
N ASN A 430 3.71 0.42 -0.30
CA ASN A 430 2.37 0.94 -0.38
C ASN A 430 1.98 1.64 0.92
N SER A 431 0.91 2.42 0.90
CA SER A 431 0.45 3.20 2.06
C SER A 431 -0.83 2.67 2.69
N ASP A 432 -1.55 1.78 1.98
CA ASP A 432 -2.85 1.27 2.43
C ASP A 432 -3.89 2.39 2.61
N ASP A 433 -4.08 2.90 3.82
CA ASP A 433 -5.01 3.97 4.17
C ASP A 433 -4.31 5.19 4.81
N PRO A 434 -3.44 5.91 4.08
CA PRO A 434 -2.59 6.94 4.66
C PRO A 434 -3.38 8.05 5.36
N GLY A 435 -4.53 8.48 4.82
CA GLY A 435 -5.38 9.48 5.44
C GLY A 435 -5.94 9.05 6.80
N VAL A 436 -6.27 7.75 6.96
CA VAL A 436 -6.70 7.17 8.24
C VAL A 436 -5.54 7.12 9.25
N TYR A 437 -4.29 7.04 8.77
CA TYR A 437 -3.10 7.03 9.63
C TYR A 437 -2.51 8.43 9.85
N GLY A 438 -3.10 9.46 9.24
CA GLY A 438 -2.73 10.86 9.44
C GLY A 438 -1.56 11.33 8.59
N TYR A 439 -1.42 10.80 7.37
CA TYR A 439 -0.44 11.27 6.38
C TYR A 439 -0.98 11.14 4.94
N GLU A 440 -0.19 11.56 3.95
CA GLU A 440 -0.49 11.51 2.53
C GLU A 440 0.66 10.87 1.75
N GLY A 441 0.35 10.20 0.64
CA GLY A 441 1.32 9.64 -0.29
C GLY A 441 2.06 8.40 0.22
N LEU A 442 3.32 8.24 -0.20
CA LEU A 442 4.21 7.10 0.07
C LEU A 442 5.53 7.51 0.75
N GLY A 443 5.79 8.81 0.88
CA GLY A 443 7.08 9.30 1.36
C GLY A 443 7.48 8.75 2.72
N TYR A 444 6.53 8.59 3.64
CA TYR A 444 6.78 8.05 4.97
C TYR A 444 7.06 6.55 4.96
N ASP A 445 6.36 5.77 4.14
CA ASP A 445 6.57 4.32 4.03
C ASP A 445 7.95 4.03 3.43
N PHE A 446 8.37 4.78 2.41
CA PHE A 446 9.74 4.71 1.89
C PHE A 446 10.79 5.14 2.90
N TRP A 447 10.49 6.15 3.73
CA TRP A 447 11.37 6.54 4.82
C TRP A 447 11.53 5.40 5.85
N PHE A 448 10.42 4.74 6.22
CA PHE A 448 10.43 3.56 7.11
C PHE A 448 11.31 2.44 6.53
N ALA A 449 11.11 2.12 5.26
CA ALA A 449 11.93 1.10 4.58
C ALA A 449 13.41 1.49 4.54
N PHE A 450 13.74 2.74 4.24
CA PHE A 450 15.12 3.21 4.19
C PHE A 450 15.80 3.21 5.56
N VAL A 451 15.11 3.70 6.60
CA VAL A 451 15.73 3.91 7.92
C VAL A 451 15.69 2.63 8.76
N TYR A 452 14.54 1.99 8.88
CA TYR A 452 14.39 0.83 9.76
C TYR A 452 14.87 -0.47 9.14
N TRP A 453 14.74 -0.64 7.82
CA TRP A 453 15.22 -1.85 7.13
C TRP A 453 16.64 -1.70 6.60
N GLU A 454 17.24 -0.52 6.79
CA GLU A 454 18.61 -0.19 6.38
C GLU A 454 18.85 -0.39 4.88
N LEU A 455 17.81 -0.16 4.07
CA LEU A 455 17.94 -0.30 2.62
C LEU A 455 18.88 0.78 2.05
N ASP A 456 19.53 0.44 0.95
CA ASP A 456 20.32 1.37 0.14
C ASP A 456 19.48 1.96 -1.02
N ILE A 457 20.05 2.85 -1.80
CA ILE A 457 19.36 3.45 -2.96
C ILE A 457 19.06 2.42 -4.05
N LYS A 458 19.84 1.34 -4.14
CA LYS A 458 19.63 0.25 -5.09
C LYS A 458 18.32 -0.47 -4.77
N ALA A 459 18.12 -0.82 -3.51
CA ALA A 459 16.91 -1.45 -3.01
C ALA A 459 15.69 -0.54 -3.17
N LEU A 460 15.81 0.77 -2.84
CA LEU A 460 14.73 1.74 -3.05
C LEU A 460 14.36 1.85 -4.53
N LYS A 461 15.35 1.95 -5.42
CA LYS A 461 15.14 1.95 -6.88
C LYS A 461 14.38 0.71 -7.33
N LYS A 462 14.79 -0.48 -6.88
CA LYS A 462 14.12 -1.73 -7.22
C LYS A 462 12.66 -1.75 -6.79
N LEU A 463 12.35 -1.30 -5.56
CA LEU A 463 10.97 -1.18 -5.05
C LEU A 463 10.12 -0.26 -5.92
N VAL A 464 10.67 0.91 -6.30
CA VAL A 464 10.02 1.88 -7.19
C VAL A 464 9.74 1.28 -8.57
N TYR A 465 10.72 0.63 -9.20
CA TYR A 465 10.53 -0.01 -10.51
C TYR A 465 9.57 -1.19 -10.46
N ASN A 466 9.60 -1.96 -9.38
CA ASN A 466 8.66 -3.04 -9.16
C ASN A 466 7.21 -2.54 -9.16
N SER A 467 6.94 -1.38 -8.56
CA SER A 467 5.59 -0.82 -8.52
C SER A 467 4.99 -0.55 -9.90
N ILE A 468 5.82 -0.29 -10.92
CA ILE A 468 5.37 -0.16 -12.31
C ILE A 468 5.37 -1.50 -13.03
N ASN A 469 6.44 -2.29 -12.90
CA ASN A 469 6.57 -3.56 -13.61
C ASN A 469 5.47 -4.58 -13.24
N TYR A 470 5.03 -4.57 -11.97
CA TYR A 470 3.96 -5.45 -11.48
C TYR A 470 2.59 -4.77 -11.43
N SER A 471 2.46 -3.52 -11.87
CA SER A 471 1.17 -2.84 -11.96
C SER A 471 0.22 -3.56 -12.93
N SER A 472 -1.05 -3.20 -12.87
CA SER A 472 -2.07 -3.68 -13.80
C SER A 472 -2.12 -2.88 -15.11
N LEU A 473 -1.19 -1.95 -15.32
CA LEU A 473 -1.00 -1.27 -16.60
C LEU A 473 -0.75 -2.29 -17.73
N ASN A 474 -1.25 -2.02 -18.91
CA ASN A 474 -0.92 -2.82 -20.09
C ASN A 474 0.54 -2.59 -20.53
N GLU A 475 1.04 -3.41 -21.45
CA GLU A 475 2.46 -3.39 -21.86
C GLU A 475 2.88 -2.03 -22.47
N LYS A 476 1.97 -1.34 -23.17
CA LYS A 476 2.25 0.01 -23.72
C LYS A 476 2.33 1.03 -22.59
N GLU A 477 1.33 1.06 -21.72
CA GLU A 477 1.28 1.95 -20.55
C GLU A 477 2.51 1.74 -19.65
N LYS A 478 2.93 0.48 -19.40
CA LYS A 478 4.15 0.18 -18.62
C LYS A 478 5.41 0.75 -19.26
N LYS A 479 5.58 0.59 -20.57
CA LYS A 479 6.74 1.14 -21.28
C LYS A 479 6.80 2.67 -21.16
N GLU A 480 5.66 3.33 -21.34
CA GLU A 480 5.56 4.80 -21.20
C GLU A 480 5.86 5.22 -19.75
N ALA A 481 5.31 4.52 -18.77
CA ALA A 481 5.54 4.79 -17.35
C ALA A 481 7.00 4.57 -16.93
N ILE A 482 7.68 3.53 -17.44
CA ILE A 482 9.11 3.29 -17.18
C ILE A 482 9.97 4.38 -17.82
N LEU A 483 9.70 4.78 -19.05
CA LEU A 483 10.46 5.88 -19.71
C LEU A 483 10.34 7.19 -18.91
N TYR A 484 9.15 7.48 -18.41
CA TYR A 484 8.96 8.66 -17.56
C TYR A 484 9.70 8.49 -16.23
N LEU A 485 9.61 7.33 -15.60
CA LEU A 485 10.29 7.03 -14.34
C LEU A 485 11.83 7.13 -14.48
N ASP A 486 12.41 6.61 -15.56
CA ASP A 486 13.85 6.70 -15.85
C ASP A 486 14.33 8.15 -15.88
N LYS A 487 13.56 9.03 -16.52
CA LYS A 487 13.85 10.46 -16.55
C LYS A 487 13.77 11.07 -15.15
N GLN A 488 12.66 10.82 -14.43
CA GLN A 488 12.47 11.37 -13.08
C GLN A 488 13.55 10.88 -12.11
N TRP A 489 13.95 9.62 -12.21
CA TRP A 489 15.01 9.04 -11.39
C TRP A 489 16.37 9.70 -11.68
N THR A 490 16.70 9.86 -12.95
CA THR A 490 17.96 10.55 -13.38
C THR A 490 17.99 11.99 -12.89
N ASP A 491 16.89 12.72 -13.04
CA ASP A 491 16.76 14.11 -12.58
C ASP A 491 16.90 14.19 -11.05
N PHE A 492 16.27 13.26 -10.32
CA PHE A 492 16.37 13.16 -8.85
C PHE A 492 17.82 12.94 -8.41
N VAL A 493 18.52 11.95 -8.98
CA VAL A 493 19.92 11.63 -8.64
C VAL A 493 20.84 12.81 -8.90
N THR A 494 20.67 13.46 -10.07
CA THR A 494 21.47 14.64 -10.46
C THR A 494 21.26 15.79 -9.48
N LYS A 495 19.99 16.14 -9.22
CA LYS A 495 19.62 17.23 -8.31
C LYS A 495 20.12 16.98 -6.87
N MET A 496 19.99 15.75 -6.39
CA MET A 496 20.42 15.42 -5.02
C MET A 496 21.94 15.43 -4.90
N ASN A 497 22.67 14.95 -5.89
CA ASN A 497 24.13 15.04 -5.89
C ASN A 497 24.62 16.48 -5.87
N GLN A 498 23.97 17.39 -6.59
CA GLN A 498 24.27 18.82 -6.53
C GLN A 498 23.93 19.46 -5.17
N LYS A 499 22.76 19.12 -4.61
CA LYS A 499 22.28 19.68 -3.34
C LYS A 499 23.11 19.24 -2.13
N LEU A 500 23.72 18.06 -2.22
CA LEU A 500 24.50 17.43 -1.13
C LEU A 500 26.02 17.52 -1.34
N SER A 501 26.46 18.28 -2.35
CA SER A 501 27.89 18.57 -2.63
C SER A 501 28.47 19.58 -1.61
#